data_60506cfe7d279c7191316212d082f35e
#
_entry.id   60506cfe7d279c7191316212d082f35e
#
_cell.length_a   1.000
_cell.length_b   1.000
_cell.length_c   1.000
_cell.angle_alpha   90.00
_cell.angle_beta   90.00
_cell.angle_gamma   90.00
#
_symmetry.space_group_name_H-M   'P 1'
#
loop_
_entity.id
_entity.type
_entity.pdbx_description
1 polymer ?
#
loop_
_entity_poly.entity_id
_entity_poly.type
_entity_poly.pdbx_seq_one_letter_code
_entity_poly.pdbx_strand_id
1 'polypeptide(L)'
;NNETQGLGSKVSEHAFMDQYIGKDSTLEGIETISGTTISSNAFSKAVQNAYQVYGVAAGVEVAGTQRDPITDEVKAELFPNVTSLQKYAVEGEAYKAGDEGYIVVTSNAGFAGDVTTAIGFDLNGAITGVVFTETSETQDYGEQYTRASWKDAQVGKTSADELDLISGATVTYDALKLNFTEGFEMLPTLADAALEYEG
;
A
#
# COMPACT_ATOMS: atom_id res chain seq x y z
N ASN A 1 14.21 -11.26 17.08
CA ASN A 1 14.66 -10.04 16.41
C ASN A 1 15.91 -10.37 15.60
N ASN A 2 15.81 -10.41 14.27
CA ASN A 2 16.93 -10.73 13.35
C ASN A 2 17.65 -9.48 12.83
N GLU A 3 17.58 -8.39 13.60
CA GLU A 3 18.17 -7.12 13.23
C GLU A 3 19.70 -7.15 13.24
N THR A 4 20.33 -6.40 12.34
CA THR A 4 21.78 -6.27 12.29
C THR A 4 22.30 -5.63 13.58
N GLN A 5 23.19 -6.33 14.28
CA GLN A 5 23.75 -5.87 15.55
C GLN A 5 24.52 -4.55 15.34
N GLY A 6 24.20 -3.54 16.14
CA GLY A 6 24.81 -2.21 16.06
C GLY A 6 24.15 -1.22 15.09
N LEU A 7 23.24 -1.70 14.24
CA LEU A 7 22.41 -0.85 13.36
C LEU A 7 20.92 -1.03 13.71
N GLY A 8 20.22 -1.97 13.09
CA GLY A 8 18.79 -2.17 13.30
C GLY A 8 18.38 -2.35 14.77
N SER A 9 19.24 -2.92 15.61
CA SER A 9 18.98 -3.05 17.04
C SER A 9 18.84 -1.72 17.79
N LYS A 10 19.27 -0.59 17.22
CA LYS A 10 19.14 0.74 17.84
C LYS A 10 17.68 1.19 18.00
N VAL A 11 16.75 0.63 17.23
CA VAL A 11 15.32 0.93 17.40
C VAL A 11 14.76 0.41 18.73
N SER A 12 15.46 -0.51 19.41
CA SER A 12 15.12 -0.99 20.74
C SER A 12 15.77 -0.19 21.87
N GLU A 13 16.56 0.84 21.57
CA GLU A 13 17.14 1.74 22.57
C GLU A 13 16.09 2.71 23.10
N HIS A 14 16.13 3.01 24.39
CA HIS A 14 15.21 3.93 25.04
C HIS A 14 15.13 5.29 24.33
N ALA A 15 16.29 5.81 23.88
CA ALA A 15 16.37 7.11 23.20
C ALA A 15 15.51 7.18 21.92
N PHE A 16 15.33 6.06 21.22
CA PHE A 16 14.45 6.00 20.06
C PHE A 16 13.00 5.74 20.46
N MET A 17 12.76 4.79 21.34
CA MET A 17 11.41 4.43 21.77
C MET A 17 10.71 5.57 22.54
N ASP A 18 11.47 6.35 23.32
CA ASP A 18 10.93 7.45 24.11
C ASP A 18 10.32 8.57 23.25
N GLN A 19 10.69 8.68 21.95
CA GLN A 19 10.07 9.60 21.00
C GLN A 19 8.58 9.31 20.80
N TYR A 20 8.13 8.07 20.99
CA TYR A 20 6.73 7.65 20.80
C TYR A 20 5.85 7.92 22.01
N ILE A 21 6.44 8.22 23.18
CA ILE A 21 5.68 8.49 24.40
C ILE A 21 4.93 9.81 24.26
N GLY A 22 3.60 9.75 24.44
CA GLY A 22 2.71 10.92 24.33
C GLY A 22 2.43 11.37 22.90
N LYS A 23 2.88 10.61 21.90
CA LYS A 23 2.47 10.82 20.51
C LYS A 23 1.07 10.28 20.28
N ASP A 24 0.40 10.83 19.29
CA ASP A 24 -0.81 10.26 18.71
C ASP A 24 -0.49 9.31 17.55
N SER A 25 -1.51 8.81 16.90
CA SER A 25 -1.38 7.86 15.79
C SER A 25 -0.72 8.42 14.53
N THR A 26 -0.63 9.75 14.38
CA THR A 26 0.05 10.37 13.24
C THR A 26 1.57 10.23 13.34
N LEU A 27 2.09 10.02 14.54
CA LEU A 27 3.53 9.94 14.85
C LEU A 27 4.35 11.12 14.32
N GLU A 28 3.72 12.30 14.23
CA GLU A 28 4.40 13.50 13.73
C GLU A 28 5.63 13.86 14.57
N GLY A 29 6.74 14.13 13.90
CA GLY A 29 8.00 14.52 14.52
C GLY A 29 8.82 13.36 15.09
N ILE A 30 8.54 12.11 14.71
CA ILE A 30 9.44 10.97 14.98
C ILE A 30 10.60 11.03 14.00
N GLU A 31 11.83 11.02 14.54
CA GLU A 31 13.06 11.01 13.74
C GLU A 31 13.58 9.58 13.57
N THR A 32 13.90 9.22 12.32
CA THR A 32 14.54 7.94 12.02
C THR A 32 16.02 7.95 12.44
N ILE A 33 16.54 6.79 12.83
CA ILE A 33 17.96 6.66 13.13
C ILE A 33 18.74 6.53 11.82
N SER A 34 19.76 7.38 11.64
CA SER A 34 20.62 7.33 10.46
C SER A 34 21.26 5.94 10.29
N GLY A 35 21.14 5.38 9.10
CA GLY A 35 21.61 4.03 8.75
C GLY A 35 20.71 2.89 9.22
N THR A 36 19.53 3.19 9.82
CA THR A 36 18.55 2.18 10.24
C THR A 36 17.12 2.56 9.84
N THR A 37 16.98 3.23 8.72
CA THR A 37 15.69 3.75 8.24
C THR A 37 14.64 2.65 8.11
N ILE A 38 15.03 1.47 7.59
CA ILE A 38 14.11 0.33 7.43
C ILE A 38 13.56 -0.11 8.78
N SER A 39 14.43 -0.33 9.78
CA SER A 39 14.01 -0.76 11.12
C SER A 39 13.21 0.32 11.84
N SER A 40 13.57 1.60 11.67
CA SER A 40 12.84 2.74 12.24
C SER A 40 11.42 2.85 11.65
N ASN A 41 11.28 2.71 10.34
CA ASN A 41 9.98 2.73 9.66
C ASN A 41 9.12 1.52 10.06
N ALA A 42 9.71 0.32 10.14
CA ALA A 42 9.00 -0.87 10.59
C ALA A 42 8.48 -0.72 12.02
N PHE A 43 9.27 -0.09 12.91
CA PHE A 43 8.83 0.19 14.27
C PHE A 43 7.68 1.21 14.31
N SER A 44 7.79 2.32 13.56
CA SER A 44 6.71 3.32 13.43
C SER A 44 5.43 2.69 12.92
N LYS A 45 5.50 1.85 11.90
CA LYS A 45 4.35 1.12 11.35
C LYS A 45 3.72 0.18 12.38
N ALA A 46 4.52 -0.54 13.14
CA ALA A 46 4.01 -1.39 14.23
C ALA A 46 3.25 -0.59 15.30
N VAL A 47 3.74 0.61 15.64
CA VAL A 47 3.04 1.52 16.57
C VAL A 47 1.74 2.04 15.96
N GLN A 48 1.73 2.45 14.68
CA GLN A 48 0.51 2.86 13.98
C GLN A 48 -0.53 1.75 13.95
N ASN A 49 -0.14 0.52 13.62
CA ASN A 49 -1.03 -0.63 13.65
C ASN A 49 -1.61 -0.89 15.03
N ALA A 50 -0.83 -0.68 16.10
CA ALA A 50 -1.33 -0.79 17.48
C ALA A 50 -2.41 0.26 17.79
N TYR A 51 -2.28 1.49 17.26
CA TYR A 51 -3.32 2.52 17.36
C TYR A 51 -4.59 2.12 16.62
N GLN A 52 -4.48 1.52 15.43
CA GLN A 52 -5.65 1.02 14.67
C GLN A 52 -6.42 -0.01 15.47
N VAL A 53 -5.72 -1.04 15.98
CA VAL A 53 -6.34 -2.07 16.83
C VAL A 53 -7.00 -1.47 18.06
N TYR A 54 -6.34 -0.49 18.69
CA TYR A 54 -6.92 0.23 19.81
C TYR A 54 -8.19 1.00 19.43
N GLY A 55 -8.18 1.71 18.29
CA GLY A 55 -9.32 2.45 17.77
C GLY A 55 -10.55 1.56 17.60
N VAL A 56 -10.36 0.42 16.91
CA VAL A 56 -11.41 -0.58 16.72
C VAL A 56 -11.92 -1.12 18.07
N ALA A 57 -11.00 -1.51 18.97
CA ALA A 57 -11.37 -2.09 20.26
C ALA A 57 -12.06 -1.08 21.21
N ALA A 58 -11.68 0.19 21.12
CA ALA A 58 -12.23 1.28 21.97
C ALA A 58 -13.44 1.98 21.33
N GLY A 59 -13.76 1.70 20.06
CA GLY A 59 -14.83 2.37 19.32
C GLY A 59 -14.57 3.87 19.14
N VAL A 60 -13.30 4.27 18.98
CA VAL A 60 -12.88 5.66 18.79
C VAL A 60 -12.17 5.82 17.45
N GLU A 61 -12.41 6.94 16.79
CA GLU A 61 -11.61 7.32 15.62
C GLU A 61 -10.19 7.66 16.08
N VAL A 62 -9.20 7.06 15.40
CA VAL A 62 -7.78 7.31 15.66
C VAL A 62 -7.21 8.08 14.47
N ALA A 63 -6.81 9.32 14.67
CA ALA A 63 -6.31 10.19 13.62
C ALA A 63 -5.11 9.55 12.91
N GLY A 64 -5.06 9.64 11.57
CA GLY A 64 -3.98 9.10 10.74
C GLY A 64 -4.06 7.59 10.48
N THR A 65 -5.07 6.89 11.00
CA THR A 65 -5.23 5.44 10.82
C THR A 65 -6.12 5.05 9.64
N GLN A 66 -6.87 5.98 9.09
CA GLN A 66 -7.59 5.83 7.82
C GLN A 66 -7.16 6.95 6.87
N ARG A 67 -6.03 6.76 6.19
CA ARG A 67 -5.95 7.32 4.84
C ARG A 67 -6.78 6.39 3.99
N ASP A 68 -7.87 6.90 3.45
CA ASP A 68 -8.48 6.25 2.29
C ASP A 68 -7.36 6.18 1.24
N PRO A 69 -6.85 4.99 0.90
CA PRO A 69 -5.77 4.86 -0.06
C PRO A 69 -6.22 5.33 -1.44
N ILE A 70 -7.53 5.51 -1.62
CA ILE A 70 -8.13 5.94 -2.87
C ILE A 70 -8.65 7.38 -2.73
N THR A 71 -7.74 8.33 -3.00
CA THR A 71 -8.11 9.73 -3.13
C THR A 71 -8.85 9.98 -4.45
N ASP A 72 -9.45 11.17 -4.58
CA ASP A 72 -10.10 11.56 -5.85
C ASP A 72 -9.11 11.59 -7.03
N GLU A 73 -7.84 11.90 -6.79
CA GLU A 73 -6.78 11.86 -7.79
C GLU A 73 -6.49 10.44 -8.24
N VAL A 74 -6.34 9.48 -7.29
CA VAL A 74 -6.11 8.05 -7.58
C VAL A 74 -7.29 7.49 -8.37
N LYS A 75 -8.52 7.78 -7.94
CA LYS A 75 -9.73 7.39 -8.66
C LYS A 75 -9.75 7.92 -10.08
N ALA A 76 -9.47 9.23 -10.28
CA ALA A 76 -9.47 9.86 -11.58
C ALA A 76 -8.38 9.34 -12.52
N GLU A 77 -7.22 8.93 -11.99
CA GLU A 77 -6.15 8.31 -12.77
C GLU A 77 -6.55 6.91 -13.25
N LEU A 78 -7.19 6.09 -12.39
CA LEU A 78 -7.58 4.73 -12.72
C LEU A 78 -8.88 4.64 -13.52
N PHE A 79 -9.88 5.48 -13.19
CA PHE A 79 -11.21 5.49 -13.77
C PHE A 79 -11.74 6.93 -13.90
N PRO A 80 -11.34 7.67 -14.94
CA PRO A 80 -11.64 9.11 -15.07
C PRO A 80 -13.12 9.44 -15.21
N ASN A 81 -13.94 8.50 -15.65
CA ASN A 81 -15.38 8.71 -15.85
C ASN A 81 -16.23 8.30 -14.63
N VAL A 82 -15.62 7.63 -13.64
CA VAL A 82 -16.31 7.17 -12.43
C VAL A 82 -16.41 8.30 -11.41
N THR A 83 -17.63 8.62 -10.99
CA THR A 83 -17.90 9.70 -10.05
C THR A 83 -17.78 9.29 -8.60
N SER A 84 -18.10 8.02 -8.29
CA SER A 84 -18.05 7.47 -6.92
C SER A 84 -17.56 6.03 -6.93
N LEU A 85 -16.90 5.63 -5.85
CA LEU A 85 -16.51 4.27 -5.56
C LEU A 85 -17.39 3.71 -4.45
N GLN A 86 -17.58 2.40 -4.47
CA GLN A 86 -18.23 1.67 -3.39
C GLN A 86 -17.26 0.62 -2.85
N LYS A 87 -16.98 0.66 -1.56
CA LYS A 87 -16.08 -0.30 -0.93
C LYS A 87 -16.72 -1.67 -0.78
N TYR A 88 -15.94 -2.72 -0.98
CA TYR A 88 -16.37 -4.08 -0.73
C TYR A 88 -16.13 -4.49 0.73
N ALA A 89 -17.08 -5.24 1.30
CA ALA A 89 -16.95 -5.84 2.64
C ALA A 89 -16.15 -7.16 2.55
N VAL A 90 -14.85 -7.04 2.25
CA VAL A 90 -13.90 -8.16 2.11
C VAL A 90 -12.68 -7.95 2.98
N GLU A 91 -11.91 -9.02 3.23
CA GLU A 91 -10.58 -8.86 3.81
C GLU A 91 -9.66 -8.16 2.78
N GLY A 92 -9.01 -7.07 3.21
CA GLY A 92 -8.24 -6.21 2.33
C GLY A 92 -9.04 -5.00 1.84
N GLU A 93 -8.52 -4.30 0.86
CA GLU A 93 -9.12 -3.08 0.33
C GLU A 93 -9.47 -3.22 -1.15
N ALA A 94 -10.75 -3.27 -1.44
CA ALA A 94 -11.27 -3.32 -2.80
C ALA A 94 -12.50 -2.43 -2.97
N TYR A 95 -12.62 -1.85 -4.16
CA TYR A 95 -13.68 -0.90 -4.50
C TYR A 95 -14.29 -1.25 -5.84
N LYS A 96 -15.61 -1.10 -5.94
CA LYS A 96 -16.33 -1.11 -7.20
C LYS A 96 -16.25 0.28 -7.84
N ALA A 97 -15.76 0.34 -9.05
CA ALA A 97 -15.69 1.56 -9.86
C ALA A 97 -16.87 1.63 -10.83
N GLY A 98 -18.06 1.91 -10.31
CA GLY A 98 -19.30 1.94 -11.07
C GLY A 98 -19.53 0.64 -11.86
N ASP A 99 -19.81 0.78 -13.16
CA ASP A 99 -19.93 -0.33 -14.10
C ASP A 99 -18.69 -0.49 -15.00
N GLU A 100 -17.58 0.20 -14.67
CA GLU A 100 -16.34 0.17 -15.45
C GLU A 100 -15.34 -0.87 -14.96
N GLY A 101 -15.35 -1.21 -13.64
CA GLY A 101 -14.41 -2.20 -13.12
C GLY A 101 -14.24 -2.17 -11.60
N TYR A 102 -13.00 -2.48 -11.18
CA TYR A 102 -12.63 -2.65 -9.78
C TYR A 102 -11.31 -1.92 -9.49
N ILE A 103 -11.13 -1.46 -8.27
CA ILE A 103 -9.83 -1.04 -7.74
C ILE A 103 -9.50 -1.97 -6.57
N VAL A 104 -8.30 -2.53 -6.58
CA VAL A 104 -7.77 -3.32 -5.46
C VAL A 104 -6.50 -2.65 -4.96
N VAL A 105 -6.38 -2.49 -3.64
CA VAL A 105 -5.20 -1.93 -3.00
C VAL A 105 -4.44 -3.04 -2.30
N THR A 106 -3.16 -3.15 -2.63
CA THR A 106 -2.25 -4.17 -2.08
C THR A 106 -0.95 -3.53 -1.63
N SER A 107 -0.31 -4.10 -0.61
CA SER A 107 0.92 -3.56 -0.04
C SER A 107 1.88 -4.68 0.37
N ASN A 108 3.06 -4.69 -0.20
CA ASN A 108 4.12 -5.64 0.12
C ASN A 108 5.45 -4.94 0.35
N ALA A 109 6.33 -5.58 1.13
CA ALA A 109 7.63 -5.01 1.48
C ALA A 109 8.56 -4.96 0.26
N GLY A 110 8.95 -3.74 -0.15
CA GLY A 110 9.96 -3.47 -1.15
C GLY A 110 11.37 -3.37 -0.55
N PHE A 111 12.28 -2.69 -1.25
CA PHE A 111 13.67 -2.55 -0.80
C PHE A 111 13.84 -1.54 0.33
N ALA A 112 13.26 -0.35 0.20
CA ALA A 112 13.41 0.75 1.17
C ALA A 112 12.20 0.92 2.09
N GLY A 113 11.10 0.22 1.83
CA GLY A 113 9.87 0.27 2.60
C GLY A 113 8.75 -0.49 1.89
N ASP A 114 7.54 -0.35 2.38
CA ASP A 114 6.40 -0.97 1.73
C ASP A 114 6.10 -0.26 0.40
N VAL A 115 5.71 -1.06 -0.56
CA VAL A 115 5.20 -0.60 -1.86
C VAL A 115 3.70 -0.85 -1.88
N THR A 116 2.91 0.21 -1.73
CA THR A 116 1.45 0.14 -1.77
C THR A 116 0.96 0.60 -3.13
N THR A 117 0.17 -0.23 -3.78
CA THR A 117 -0.38 0.03 -5.11
C THR A 117 -1.90 -0.04 -5.11
N ALA A 118 -2.53 0.92 -5.78
CA ALA A 118 -3.92 0.82 -6.22
C ALA A 118 -3.90 0.36 -7.67
N ILE A 119 -4.50 -0.79 -7.94
CA ILE A 119 -4.54 -1.41 -9.26
C ILE A 119 -5.99 -1.37 -9.75
N GLY A 120 -6.21 -0.71 -10.88
CA GLY A 120 -7.48 -0.71 -11.59
C GLY A 120 -7.60 -1.94 -12.49
N PHE A 121 -8.76 -2.57 -12.48
CA PHE A 121 -9.11 -3.70 -13.34
C PHE A 121 -10.44 -3.45 -14.04
N ASP A 122 -10.54 -3.77 -15.32
CA ASP A 122 -11.81 -3.79 -16.01
C ASP A 122 -12.68 -5.01 -15.57
N LEU A 123 -13.90 -5.08 -16.07
CA LEU A 123 -14.82 -6.19 -15.76
C LEU A 123 -14.36 -7.57 -16.27
N ASN A 124 -13.37 -7.62 -17.16
CA ASN A 124 -12.76 -8.85 -17.65
C ASN A 124 -11.48 -9.22 -16.89
N GLY A 125 -11.08 -8.40 -15.91
CA GLY A 125 -9.89 -8.61 -15.11
C GLY A 125 -8.59 -8.13 -15.78
N ALA A 126 -8.67 -7.33 -16.84
CA ALA A 126 -7.49 -6.71 -17.41
C ALA A 126 -7.13 -5.42 -16.66
N ILE A 127 -5.84 -5.15 -16.46
CA ILE A 127 -5.37 -3.94 -15.80
C ILE A 127 -5.76 -2.70 -16.60
N THR A 128 -6.39 -1.72 -15.97
CA THR A 128 -6.73 -0.41 -16.55
C THR A 128 -5.70 0.66 -16.16
N GLY A 129 -5.02 0.50 -15.04
CA GLY A 129 -4.00 1.42 -14.58
C GLY A 129 -3.39 0.98 -13.25
N VAL A 130 -2.31 1.65 -12.86
CA VAL A 130 -1.60 1.41 -11.60
C VAL A 130 -1.20 2.73 -10.99
N VAL A 131 -1.53 2.95 -9.72
CA VAL A 131 -1.11 4.11 -8.94
C VAL A 131 -0.36 3.64 -7.71
N PHE A 132 0.80 4.23 -7.44
CA PHE A 132 1.55 4.02 -6.20
C PHE A 132 1.01 5.00 -5.17
N THR A 133 0.31 4.49 -4.17
CA THR A 133 -0.28 5.32 -3.10
C THR A 133 0.70 5.54 -1.95
N GLU A 134 1.64 4.61 -1.77
CA GLU A 134 2.74 4.74 -0.82
C GLU A 134 3.97 3.99 -1.36
N THR A 135 5.11 4.68 -1.44
CA THR A 135 6.39 4.06 -1.77
C THR A 135 7.53 4.93 -1.27
N SER A 136 8.57 4.30 -0.73
CA SER A 136 9.81 4.93 -0.27
C SER A 136 11.02 4.39 -1.02
N GLU A 137 10.82 3.85 -2.22
CA GLU A 137 11.84 3.14 -2.97
C GLU A 137 13.04 4.02 -3.35
N THR A 138 14.18 3.37 -3.52
CA THR A 138 15.45 4.03 -3.82
C THR A 138 15.42 4.70 -5.20
N GLN A 139 15.86 5.96 -5.23
CA GLN A 139 16.03 6.73 -6.46
C GLN A 139 16.90 5.95 -7.48
N ASP A 140 16.54 6.06 -8.77
CA ASP A 140 17.18 5.41 -9.91
C ASP A 140 17.04 3.87 -9.99
N TYR A 141 16.47 3.22 -8.95
CA TYR A 141 16.20 1.77 -8.95
C TYR A 141 14.70 1.50 -8.82
N GLY A 142 14.20 1.24 -7.61
CA GLY A 142 12.78 0.94 -7.38
C GLY A 142 11.83 2.08 -7.80
N GLU A 143 12.24 3.33 -7.66
CA GLU A 143 11.48 4.48 -8.14
C GLU A 143 11.13 4.42 -9.64
N GLN A 144 11.92 3.71 -10.46
CA GLN A 144 11.63 3.60 -11.90
C GLN A 144 10.27 2.96 -12.20
N TYR A 145 9.75 2.11 -11.29
CA TYR A 145 8.42 1.51 -11.42
C TYR A 145 7.28 2.54 -11.28
N THR A 146 7.51 3.69 -10.65
CA THR A 146 6.51 4.75 -10.51
C THR A 146 6.34 5.60 -11.76
N ARG A 147 7.24 5.45 -12.74
CA ARG A 147 7.20 6.22 -14.00
C ARG A 147 6.02 5.82 -14.87
N ALA A 148 5.42 6.80 -15.52
CA ALA A 148 4.29 6.58 -16.43
C ALA A 148 4.60 5.50 -17.48
N SER A 149 5.82 5.51 -18.06
CA SER A 149 6.21 4.54 -19.09
C SER A 149 6.13 3.08 -18.61
N TRP A 150 6.44 2.80 -17.35
CA TRP A 150 6.28 1.46 -16.79
C TRP A 150 4.82 1.17 -16.45
N LYS A 151 4.14 2.09 -15.81
CA LYS A 151 2.71 1.95 -15.43
C LYS A 151 1.84 1.70 -16.66
N ASP A 152 2.02 2.49 -17.72
CA ASP A 152 1.28 2.37 -18.98
C ASP A 152 1.52 1.02 -19.67
N ALA A 153 2.74 0.47 -19.55
CA ALA A 153 3.07 -0.84 -20.11
C ALA A 153 2.36 -2.01 -19.41
N GLN A 154 1.80 -1.80 -18.21
CA GLN A 154 1.03 -2.82 -17.51
C GLN A 154 -0.44 -2.86 -17.95
N VAL A 155 -0.95 -1.82 -18.57
CA VAL A 155 -2.36 -1.73 -19.01
C VAL A 155 -2.68 -2.84 -20.01
N GLY A 156 -3.80 -3.51 -19.82
CA GLY A 156 -4.27 -4.62 -20.64
C GLY A 156 -3.72 -6.00 -20.24
N LYS A 157 -2.76 -6.10 -19.33
CA LYS A 157 -2.25 -7.38 -18.81
C LYS A 157 -3.31 -8.05 -17.92
N THR A 158 -3.31 -9.38 -17.93
CA THR A 158 -4.29 -10.21 -17.23
C THR A 158 -3.66 -11.15 -16.21
N SER A 159 -2.35 -11.04 -16.00
CA SER A 159 -1.59 -11.86 -15.05
C SER A 159 -0.38 -11.10 -14.51
N ALA A 160 -0.06 -11.35 -13.24
CA ALA A 160 1.17 -10.85 -12.62
C ALA A 160 2.46 -11.40 -13.28
N ASP A 161 2.38 -12.52 -13.99
CA ASP A 161 3.53 -13.08 -14.70
C ASP A 161 3.92 -12.29 -15.97
N GLU A 162 3.03 -11.42 -16.43
CA GLU A 162 3.27 -10.54 -17.58
C GLU A 162 3.96 -9.22 -17.21
N LEU A 163 4.22 -8.96 -15.93
CA LEU A 163 4.85 -7.71 -15.47
C LEU A 163 6.26 -7.53 -16.01
N ASP A 164 6.59 -6.28 -16.39
CA ASP A 164 7.92 -5.95 -16.90
C ASP A 164 8.92 -5.74 -15.77
N LEU A 165 9.98 -6.55 -15.76
CA LEU A 165 11.10 -6.42 -14.82
C LEU A 165 12.04 -5.28 -15.23
N ILE A 166 12.33 -4.37 -14.29
CA ILE A 166 13.40 -3.37 -14.43
C ILE A 166 14.69 -3.95 -13.84
N SER A 167 15.73 -4.02 -14.63
CA SER A 167 17.04 -4.54 -14.22
C SER A 167 17.60 -3.73 -13.04
N GLY A 168 18.07 -4.43 -12.01
CA GLY A 168 18.68 -3.82 -10.84
C GLY A 168 17.69 -3.46 -9.71
N ALA A 169 16.37 -3.65 -9.91
CA ALA A 169 15.34 -3.36 -8.90
C ALA A 169 14.52 -4.62 -8.53
N THR A 170 15.17 -5.75 -8.36
CA THR A 170 14.54 -7.06 -8.20
C THR A 170 13.67 -7.14 -6.94
N VAL A 171 14.12 -6.57 -5.81
CA VAL A 171 13.34 -6.61 -4.55
C VAL A 171 12.03 -5.85 -4.67
N THR A 172 12.06 -4.67 -5.29
CA THR A 172 10.86 -3.89 -5.59
C THR A 172 9.95 -4.62 -6.58
N TYR A 173 10.55 -5.29 -7.60
CA TYR A 173 9.79 -6.11 -8.53
C TYR A 173 9.08 -7.27 -7.84
N ASP A 174 9.76 -7.97 -6.93
CA ASP A 174 9.15 -9.09 -6.19
C ASP A 174 7.97 -8.60 -5.34
N ALA A 175 8.09 -7.44 -4.69
CA ALA A 175 6.98 -6.80 -3.96
C ALA A 175 5.81 -6.45 -4.89
N LEU A 176 6.10 -5.85 -6.06
CA LEU A 176 5.08 -5.54 -7.07
C LEU A 176 4.42 -6.81 -7.61
N LYS A 177 5.20 -7.83 -7.91
CA LYS A 177 4.66 -9.11 -8.37
C LYS A 177 3.69 -9.72 -7.36
N LEU A 178 4.00 -9.63 -6.06
CA LEU A 178 3.08 -10.04 -5.00
C LEU A 178 1.82 -9.17 -4.99
N ASN A 179 1.98 -7.84 -5.03
CA ASN A 179 0.84 -6.92 -5.08
C ASN A 179 -0.13 -7.26 -6.23
N PHE A 180 0.40 -7.47 -7.43
CA PHE A 180 -0.43 -7.80 -8.58
C PHE A 180 -1.05 -9.21 -8.49
N THR A 181 -0.30 -10.18 -7.95
CA THR A 181 -0.83 -11.53 -7.71
C THR A 181 -2.02 -11.47 -6.76
N GLU A 182 -1.87 -10.81 -5.61
CA GLU A 182 -2.95 -10.60 -4.64
C GLU A 182 -4.14 -9.86 -5.27
N GLY A 183 -3.87 -8.83 -6.09
CA GLY A 183 -4.89 -8.10 -6.83
C GLY A 183 -5.71 -9.01 -7.75
N PHE A 184 -5.05 -9.82 -8.57
CA PHE A 184 -5.72 -10.78 -9.46
C PHE A 184 -6.47 -11.87 -8.70
N GLU A 185 -5.91 -12.38 -7.60
CA GLU A 185 -6.54 -13.40 -6.76
C GLU A 185 -7.80 -12.89 -6.04
N MET A 186 -7.86 -11.59 -5.78
CA MET A 186 -9.04 -10.98 -5.16
C MET A 186 -10.22 -10.85 -6.13
N LEU A 187 -10.00 -10.62 -7.43
CA LEU A 187 -11.07 -10.36 -8.40
C LEU A 187 -12.21 -11.40 -8.38
N PRO A 188 -11.94 -12.71 -8.38
CA PRO A 188 -13.03 -13.71 -8.32
C PRO A 188 -13.86 -13.60 -7.05
N THR A 189 -13.28 -13.13 -5.95
CA THR A 189 -14.00 -13.01 -4.67
C THR A 189 -14.96 -11.82 -4.66
N LEU A 190 -14.71 -10.80 -5.48
CA LEU A 190 -15.55 -9.59 -5.56
C LEU A 190 -16.86 -9.83 -6.29
N ALA A 191 -16.96 -10.86 -7.13
CA ALA A 191 -18.17 -11.16 -7.90
C ALA A 191 -19.40 -11.42 -7.00
N ASP A 192 -19.19 -12.05 -5.85
CA ASP A 192 -20.23 -12.40 -4.88
C ASP A 192 -20.14 -11.60 -3.57
N ALA A 193 -19.19 -10.68 -3.47
CA ALA A 193 -18.95 -9.89 -2.27
C ALA A 193 -20.01 -8.80 -2.08
N ALA A 194 -20.42 -8.61 -0.83
CA ALA A 194 -21.28 -7.49 -0.46
C ALA A 194 -20.49 -6.16 -0.50
N LEU A 195 -21.18 -5.09 -0.85
CA LEU A 195 -20.67 -3.73 -0.69
C LEU A 195 -20.86 -3.28 0.75
N GLU A 196 -19.93 -2.48 1.27
CA GLU A 196 -20.12 -1.83 2.58
C GLU A 196 -21.31 -0.88 2.50
N TYR A 197 -22.13 -0.88 3.54
CA TYR A 197 -23.25 0.04 3.63
C TYR A 197 -22.73 1.41 4.08
N GLU A 198 -22.84 2.41 3.23
CA GLU A 198 -22.71 3.80 3.62
C GLU A 198 -23.98 4.21 4.37
N GLY A 199 -23.89 4.26 5.73
CA GLY A 199 -24.96 4.64 6.63
C GLY A 199 -25.30 6.13 6.61
#